data_ff519ff0659059ac30815db45feaa203
#
_entry.id   ff519ff0659059ac30815db45feaa203
#
_cell.length_a   1.000
_cell.length_b   1.000
_cell.length_c   1.000
_cell.angle_alpha   90.00
_cell.angle_beta   90.00
_cell.angle_gamma   90.00
#
_symmetry.space_group_name_H-M   'P 1'
#
loop_
_entity.id
_entity.type
_entity.pdbx_description
1 polymer ?
#
loop_
_entity_poly.entity_id
_entity_poly.type
_entity_poly.pdbx_seq_one_letter_code
_entity_poly.pdbx_strand_id
1 'polypeptide(L)'
;MKIIIVGNGKVGYAIARQLAVEGHDITMVDSSPVALARADSTLDLMCVEGNGASISVLEEAGARTADLVIAVSNLDETNLVCCLIAKTMGAKHTIARVRNPDYRRDAALLKREIGMDMVINPDLAAAREIARILSFPSASSVEPFAGGRIDMIGIQVTERDRFYGVALSE
;
A
#
# COMPACT_ATOMS: atom_id res chain seq x y z
N MET A 1 -7.12 14.31 4.80
CA MET A 1 -7.96 13.10 5.01
C MET A 1 -7.64 12.53 6.38
N LYS A 2 -8.60 11.86 7.02
CA LYS A 2 -8.37 11.07 8.23
C LYS A 2 -8.00 9.65 7.86
N ILE A 3 -6.77 9.23 8.15
CA ILE A 3 -6.22 7.95 7.72
C ILE A 3 -5.76 7.15 8.94
N ILE A 4 -6.23 5.92 9.04
CA ILE A 4 -5.77 4.98 10.08
C ILE A 4 -4.86 3.95 9.42
N ILE A 5 -3.67 3.75 9.99
CA ILE A 5 -2.71 2.74 9.53
C ILE A 5 -2.52 1.72 10.65
N VAL A 6 -2.87 0.47 10.38
CA VAL A 6 -2.75 -0.65 11.33
C VAL A 6 -1.53 -1.49 10.97
N GLY A 7 -0.56 -1.52 11.87
CA GLY A 7 0.73 -2.17 11.71
C GLY A 7 1.86 -1.19 11.40
N ASN A 8 2.68 -0.88 12.41
CA ASN A 8 3.85 0.00 12.31
C ASN A 8 5.14 -0.75 11.98
N GLY A 9 5.05 -1.72 11.08
CA GLY A 9 6.21 -2.37 10.47
C GLY A 9 6.86 -1.49 9.37
N LYS A 10 7.79 -2.06 8.62
CA LYS A 10 8.49 -1.34 7.53
C LYS A 10 7.54 -0.69 6.52
N VAL A 11 6.49 -1.40 6.13
CA VAL A 11 5.50 -0.91 5.14
C VAL A 11 4.63 0.18 5.76
N GLY A 12 4.03 -0.07 6.93
CA GLY A 12 3.15 0.90 7.58
C GLY A 12 3.87 2.21 7.91
N TYR A 13 5.07 2.13 8.47
CA TYR A 13 5.88 3.32 8.73
C TYR A 13 6.23 4.10 7.46
N ALA A 14 6.60 3.40 6.37
CA ALA A 14 6.91 4.07 5.10
C ALA A 14 5.68 4.79 4.51
N ILE A 15 4.50 4.18 4.60
CA ILE A 15 3.24 4.79 4.18
C ILE A 15 2.93 6.01 5.05
N ALA A 16 3.00 5.87 6.38
CA ALA A 16 2.74 6.97 7.31
C ALA A 16 3.64 8.17 7.03
N ARG A 17 4.94 7.93 6.84
CA ARG A 17 5.90 8.99 6.53
C ARG A 17 5.55 9.74 5.24
N GLN A 18 5.16 9.02 4.20
CA GLN A 18 4.81 9.64 2.93
C GLN A 18 3.53 10.48 3.06
N LEU A 19 2.50 9.93 3.69
CA LEU A 19 1.21 10.60 3.86
C LEU A 19 1.27 11.78 4.85
N ALA A 20 2.16 11.74 5.85
CA ALA A 20 2.40 12.86 6.75
C ALA A 20 2.97 14.08 6.02
N VAL A 21 3.89 13.86 5.08
CA VAL A 21 4.43 14.95 4.23
C VAL A 21 3.34 15.58 3.36
N GLU A 22 2.33 14.82 2.98
CA GLU A 22 1.19 15.29 2.19
C GLU A 22 0.13 16.03 3.06
N GLY A 23 0.35 16.15 4.37
CA GLY A 23 -0.52 16.88 5.29
C GLY A 23 -1.82 16.15 5.65
N HIS A 24 -1.79 14.81 5.68
CA HIS A 24 -2.92 14.00 6.12
C HIS A 24 -2.91 13.82 7.65
N ASP A 25 -4.11 13.73 8.24
CA ASP A 25 -4.33 13.41 9.65
C ASP A 25 -4.22 11.89 9.85
N ILE A 26 -3.15 11.44 10.49
CA ILE A 26 -2.79 10.02 10.56
C ILE A 26 -2.90 9.50 11.99
N THR A 27 -3.59 8.38 12.14
CA THR A 27 -3.56 7.57 13.37
C THR A 27 -2.86 6.24 13.08
N MET A 28 -1.79 5.96 13.83
CA MET A 28 -1.05 4.70 13.76
C MET A 28 -1.52 3.76 14.86
N VAL A 29 -1.86 2.52 14.50
CA VAL A 29 -2.24 1.45 15.43
C VAL A 29 -1.23 0.33 15.37
N ASP A 30 -0.67 -0.07 16.50
CA ASP A 30 0.19 -1.27 16.61
C ASP A 30 0.10 -1.86 18.02
N SER A 31 0.31 -3.15 18.15
CA SER A 31 0.36 -3.84 19.46
C SER A 31 1.72 -3.69 20.17
N SER A 32 2.72 -3.13 19.50
CA SER A 32 4.06 -2.92 20.04
C SER A 32 4.27 -1.47 20.45
N PRO A 33 4.35 -1.17 21.77
CA PRO A 33 4.64 0.19 22.24
C PRO A 33 5.99 0.70 21.74
N VAL A 34 6.98 -0.19 21.56
CA VAL A 34 8.31 0.19 21.03
C VAL A 34 8.20 0.64 19.57
N ALA A 35 7.39 -0.03 18.78
CA ALA A 35 7.17 0.38 17.39
C ALA A 35 6.49 1.75 17.35
N LEU A 36 5.45 1.97 18.15
CA LEU A 36 4.71 3.23 18.20
C LEU A 36 5.59 4.39 18.68
N ALA A 37 6.40 4.21 19.72
CA ALA A 37 7.30 5.25 20.23
C ALA A 37 8.28 5.76 19.15
N ARG A 38 8.70 4.87 18.23
CA ARG A 38 9.53 5.27 17.09
C ARG A 38 8.76 6.15 16.09
N ALA A 39 7.51 5.84 15.82
CA ALA A 39 6.69 6.64 14.91
C ALA A 39 6.38 8.01 15.53
N ASP A 40 5.95 8.03 16.78
CA ASP A 40 5.62 9.23 17.55
C ASP A 40 6.81 10.21 17.65
N SER A 41 8.03 9.70 17.83
CA SER A 41 9.23 10.53 17.91
C SER A 41 9.69 11.16 16.60
N THR A 42 9.18 10.71 15.46
CA THR A 42 9.68 11.10 14.14
C THR A 42 8.62 11.68 13.21
N LEU A 43 7.35 11.42 13.50
CA LEU A 43 6.22 11.84 12.67
C LEU A 43 5.17 12.53 13.57
N ASP A 44 4.54 13.54 13.02
CA ASP A 44 3.38 14.19 13.67
C ASP A 44 2.12 13.37 13.37
N LEU A 45 1.80 12.42 14.27
CA LEU A 45 0.67 11.52 14.14
C LEU A 45 0.17 11.04 15.51
N MET A 46 -1.07 10.59 15.56
CA MET A 46 -1.65 9.97 16.76
C MET A 46 -1.26 8.48 16.81
N CYS A 47 -0.90 7.99 17.99
CA CYS A 47 -0.61 6.58 18.23
C CYS A 47 -1.68 5.95 19.12
N VAL A 48 -2.15 4.76 18.74
CA VAL A 48 -3.07 3.93 19.53
C VAL A 48 -2.44 2.55 19.70
N GLU A 49 -2.20 2.15 20.96
CA GLU A 49 -1.65 0.83 21.27
C GLU A 49 -2.76 -0.22 21.31
N GLY A 50 -2.61 -1.29 20.54
CA GLY A 50 -3.54 -2.41 20.61
C GLY A 50 -3.59 -3.28 19.38
N ASN A 51 -4.47 -4.29 19.45
CA ASN A 51 -4.72 -5.20 18.34
C ASN A 51 -5.65 -4.52 17.32
N GLY A 52 -5.18 -4.34 16.10
CA GLY A 52 -5.96 -3.75 15.00
C GLY A 52 -7.22 -4.55 14.58
N ALA A 53 -7.39 -5.78 15.05
CA ALA A 53 -8.62 -6.54 14.91
C ALA A 53 -9.59 -6.38 16.10
N SER A 54 -9.33 -5.42 17.00
CA SER A 54 -10.22 -5.10 18.12
C SER A 54 -11.13 -3.93 17.79
N ILE A 55 -12.44 -4.09 18.04
CA ILE A 55 -13.43 -3.02 17.85
C ILE A 55 -13.10 -1.80 18.70
N SER A 56 -12.74 -1.99 19.98
CA SER A 56 -12.43 -0.90 20.90
C SER A 56 -11.20 -0.10 20.45
N VAL A 57 -10.16 -0.77 19.96
CA VAL A 57 -8.95 -0.14 19.45
C VAL A 57 -9.23 0.67 18.17
N LEU A 58 -10.00 0.11 17.26
CA LEU A 58 -10.41 0.81 16.04
C LEU A 58 -11.35 1.99 16.32
N GLU A 59 -12.19 1.87 17.35
CA GLU A 59 -13.05 2.96 17.79
C GLU A 59 -12.22 4.12 18.37
N GLU A 60 -11.26 3.81 19.24
CA GLU A 60 -10.30 4.77 19.79
C GLU A 60 -9.49 5.45 18.68
N ALA A 61 -9.06 4.69 17.68
CA ALA A 61 -8.37 5.19 16.51
C ALA A 61 -9.24 6.07 15.58
N GLY A 62 -10.57 6.13 15.81
CA GLY A 62 -11.48 6.98 15.05
C GLY A 62 -12.04 6.34 13.78
N ALA A 63 -12.13 5.02 13.70
CA ALA A 63 -12.56 4.29 12.49
C ALA A 63 -13.95 4.71 11.98
N ARG A 64 -14.87 5.14 12.86
CA ARG A 64 -16.21 5.60 12.47
C ARG A 64 -16.21 6.80 11.51
N THR A 65 -15.18 7.62 11.55
CA THR A 65 -15.07 8.84 10.73
C THR A 65 -13.87 8.83 9.81
N ALA A 66 -13.17 7.70 9.71
CA ALA A 66 -11.99 7.57 8.88
C ALA A 66 -12.35 7.62 7.39
N ASP A 67 -11.57 8.38 6.63
CA ASP A 67 -11.65 8.37 5.18
C ASP A 67 -11.02 7.11 4.60
N LEU A 68 -9.94 6.62 5.25
CA LEU A 68 -9.20 5.45 4.79
C LEU A 68 -8.61 4.67 5.97
N VAL A 69 -8.77 3.35 5.95
CA VAL A 69 -8.09 2.43 6.87
C VAL A 69 -7.17 1.51 6.07
N ILE A 70 -5.89 1.50 6.42
CA ILE A 70 -4.84 0.70 5.76
C ILE A 70 -4.32 -0.33 6.76
N ALA A 71 -4.67 -1.60 6.57
CA ALA A 71 -4.22 -2.70 7.42
C ALA A 71 -3.02 -3.41 6.78
N VAL A 72 -1.83 -3.22 7.38
CA VAL A 72 -0.53 -3.70 6.87
C VAL A 72 0.31 -4.41 7.94
N SER A 73 -0.35 -4.99 8.93
CA SER A 73 0.31 -5.83 9.94
C SER A 73 0.99 -7.04 9.29
N ASN A 74 1.72 -7.82 10.08
CA ASN A 74 2.40 -9.04 9.60
C ASN A 74 1.47 -10.26 9.46
N LEU A 75 0.22 -10.17 9.91
CA LEU A 75 -0.77 -11.23 9.84
C LEU A 75 -1.90 -10.85 8.86
N ASP A 76 -2.06 -11.65 7.82
CA ASP A 76 -3.07 -11.42 6.78
C ASP A 76 -4.49 -11.47 7.35
N GLU A 77 -4.75 -12.40 8.27
CA GLU A 77 -6.04 -12.56 8.96
C GLU A 77 -6.39 -11.31 9.78
N THR A 78 -5.42 -10.75 10.50
CA THR A 78 -5.60 -9.50 11.24
C THR A 78 -5.94 -8.35 10.30
N ASN A 79 -5.29 -8.26 9.15
CA ASN A 79 -5.54 -7.21 8.16
C ASN A 79 -6.95 -7.33 7.56
N LEU A 80 -7.38 -8.57 7.26
CA LEU A 80 -8.73 -8.82 6.73
C LEU A 80 -9.81 -8.49 7.76
N VAL A 81 -9.64 -8.95 9.01
CA VAL A 81 -10.59 -8.69 10.11
C VAL A 81 -10.63 -7.20 10.44
N CYS A 82 -9.49 -6.52 10.48
CA CYS A 82 -9.41 -5.07 10.66
C CYS A 82 -10.25 -4.33 9.62
N CYS A 83 -10.07 -4.65 8.33
CA CYS A 83 -10.83 -4.01 7.25
C CYS A 83 -12.33 -4.28 7.34
N LEU A 84 -12.73 -5.51 7.70
CA LEU A 84 -14.14 -5.87 7.93
C LEU A 84 -14.76 -5.02 9.04
N ILE A 85 -14.08 -4.93 10.19
CA ILE A 85 -14.57 -4.14 11.33
C ILE A 85 -14.61 -2.66 10.97
N ALA A 86 -13.55 -2.12 10.39
CA ALA A 86 -13.48 -0.71 10.01
C ALA A 86 -14.59 -0.33 9.02
N LYS A 87 -14.86 -1.17 8.03
CA LYS A 87 -15.95 -0.97 7.07
C LYS A 87 -17.31 -1.00 7.74
N THR A 88 -17.53 -1.97 8.63
CA THR A 88 -18.77 -2.08 9.41
C THR A 88 -18.99 -0.89 10.34
N MET A 89 -17.91 -0.28 10.85
CA MET A 89 -17.96 0.91 11.69
C MET A 89 -18.24 2.19 10.90
N GLY A 90 -18.03 2.22 9.58
CA GLY A 90 -18.33 3.37 8.73
C GLY A 90 -17.12 3.98 8.01
N ALA A 91 -15.94 3.36 8.07
CA ALA A 91 -14.79 3.81 7.27
C ALA A 91 -15.15 3.85 5.78
N LYS A 92 -14.81 4.95 5.08
CA LYS A 92 -15.18 5.12 3.68
C LYS A 92 -14.44 4.14 2.78
N HIS A 93 -13.14 4.00 3.00
CA HIS A 93 -12.28 3.13 2.21
C HIS A 93 -11.39 2.25 3.09
N THR A 94 -11.11 1.03 2.61
CA THR A 94 -10.25 0.08 3.33
C THR A 94 -9.28 -0.60 2.38
N ILE A 95 -8.03 -0.75 2.82
CA ILE A 95 -6.95 -1.43 2.09
C ILE A 95 -6.34 -2.49 3.01
N ALA A 96 -6.28 -3.74 2.57
CA ALA A 96 -5.62 -4.80 3.30
C ALA A 96 -4.36 -5.30 2.58
N ARG A 97 -3.28 -5.48 3.33
CA ARG A 97 -2.13 -6.25 2.88
C ARG A 97 -2.43 -7.74 3.04
N VAL A 98 -2.30 -8.48 1.94
CA VAL A 98 -2.49 -9.94 1.92
C VAL A 98 -1.36 -10.56 1.10
N ARG A 99 -0.54 -11.39 1.75
CA ARG A 99 0.61 -12.05 1.14
C ARG A 99 0.33 -13.49 0.76
N ASN A 100 -0.53 -14.17 1.56
CA ASN A 100 -0.86 -15.58 1.36
C ASN A 100 -1.51 -15.79 -0.02
N PRO A 101 -0.96 -16.69 -0.86
CA PRO A 101 -1.50 -16.99 -2.20
C PRO A 101 -2.95 -17.50 -2.16
N ASP A 102 -3.36 -18.21 -1.11
CA ASP A 102 -4.71 -18.76 -1.01
C ASP A 102 -5.75 -17.65 -0.88
N TYR A 103 -5.54 -16.70 0.02
CA TYR A 103 -6.42 -15.51 0.12
C TYR A 103 -6.41 -14.67 -1.16
N ARG A 104 -5.32 -14.65 -1.89
CA ARG A 104 -5.24 -13.92 -3.16
C ARG A 104 -6.08 -14.55 -4.26
N ARG A 105 -6.18 -15.88 -4.32
CA ARG A 105 -7.10 -16.56 -5.27
C ARG A 105 -8.51 -16.08 -5.10
N ASP A 106 -8.92 -15.92 -3.84
CA ASP A 106 -10.28 -15.56 -3.46
C ASP A 106 -10.44 -14.06 -3.22
N ALA A 107 -9.45 -13.24 -3.61
CA ALA A 107 -9.44 -11.80 -3.34
C ALA A 107 -10.69 -11.07 -3.85
N ALA A 108 -11.25 -11.49 -4.99
CA ALA A 108 -12.48 -10.92 -5.53
C ALA A 108 -13.69 -11.23 -4.63
N LEU A 109 -13.77 -12.45 -4.11
CA LEU A 109 -14.79 -12.86 -3.15
C LEU A 109 -14.62 -12.10 -1.84
N LEU A 110 -13.41 -12.10 -1.27
CA LEU A 110 -13.10 -11.39 -0.03
C LEU A 110 -13.43 -9.89 -0.12
N LYS A 111 -13.06 -9.25 -1.23
CA LYS A 111 -13.41 -7.84 -1.47
C LYS A 111 -14.92 -7.61 -1.43
N ARG A 112 -15.69 -8.46 -2.13
CA ARG A 112 -17.14 -8.33 -2.20
C ARG A 112 -17.80 -8.58 -0.85
N GLU A 113 -17.44 -9.66 -0.16
CA GLU A 113 -18.09 -10.08 1.09
C GLU A 113 -17.68 -9.20 2.28
N ILE A 114 -16.40 -8.77 2.33
CA ILE A 114 -15.90 -7.88 3.39
C ILE A 114 -16.18 -6.40 3.04
N GLY A 115 -16.46 -6.09 1.78
CA GLY A 115 -16.64 -4.72 1.32
C GLY A 115 -15.31 -3.94 1.23
N MET A 116 -14.17 -4.62 1.09
CA MET A 116 -12.87 -3.97 0.95
C MET A 116 -12.71 -3.32 -0.43
N ASP A 117 -12.07 -2.15 -0.44
CA ASP A 117 -11.82 -1.45 -1.70
C ASP A 117 -10.57 -2.02 -2.42
N MET A 118 -9.52 -2.37 -1.66
CA MET A 118 -8.26 -2.83 -2.23
C MET A 118 -7.56 -3.90 -1.40
N VAL A 119 -6.94 -4.85 -2.09
CA VAL A 119 -5.98 -5.82 -1.52
C VAL A 119 -4.62 -5.60 -2.17
N ILE A 120 -3.58 -5.47 -1.37
CA ILE A 120 -2.21 -5.26 -1.83
C ILE A 120 -1.29 -6.40 -1.37
N ASN A 121 -0.32 -6.73 -2.23
CA ASN A 121 0.82 -7.56 -1.87
C ASN A 121 2.11 -6.84 -2.29
N PRO A 122 2.76 -6.13 -1.37
CA PRO A 122 3.96 -5.35 -1.69
C PRO A 122 5.12 -6.21 -2.21
N ASP A 123 5.27 -7.42 -1.67
CA ASP A 123 6.36 -8.34 -2.07
C ASP A 123 6.20 -8.76 -3.53
N LEU A 124 4.97 -9.09 -3.93
CA LEU A 124 4.66 -9.44 -5.32
C LEU A 124 4.75 -8.23 -6.25
N ALA A 125 4.34 -7.05 -5.79
CA ALA A 125 4.46 -5.82 -6.57
C ALA A 125 5.93 -5.50 -6.87
N ALA A 126 6.79 -5.57 -5.84
CA ALA A 126 8.23 -5.39 -5.99
C ALA A 126 8.86 -6.45 -6.90
N ALA A 127 8.49 -7.73 -6.74
CA ALA A 127 9.01 -8.81 -7.59
C ALA A 127 8.63 -8.61 -9.07
N ARG A 128 7.40 -8.17 -9.35
CA ARG A 128 6.95 -7.88 -10.71
C ARG A 128 7.70 -6.70 -11.32
N GLU A 129 7.95 -5.67 -10.55
CA GLU A 129 8.70 -4.49 -10.99
C GLU A 129 10.15 -4.84 -11.32
N ILE A 130 10.81 -5.61 -10.45
CA ILE A 130 12.17 -6.12 -10.69
C ILE A 130 12.21 -6.98 -11.96
N ALA A 131 11.27 -7.91 -12.11
CA ALA A 131 11.19 -8.76 -13.29
C ALA A 131 10.99 -7.95 -14.58
N ARG A 132 10.18 -6.90 -14.53
CA ARG A 132 9.95 -5.99 -15.66
C ARG A 132 11.25 -5.26 -16.05
N ILE A 133 11.94 -4.68 -15.08
CA ILE A 133 13.22 -3.98 -15.33
C ILE A 133 14.24 -4.95 -15.96
N LEU A 134 14.33 -6.17 -15.45
CA LEU A 134 15.25 -7.18 -15.98
C LEU A 134 14.87 -7.69 -17.37
N SER A 135 13.59 -7.59 -17.78
CA SER A 135 13.15 -7.96 -19.12
C SER A 135 13.65 -7.01 -20.20
N PHE A 136 13.99 -5.78 -19.83
CA PHE A 136 14.48 -4.74 -20.75
C PHE A 136 15.76 -4.07 -20.21
N PRO A 137 16.91 -4.78 -20.18
CA PRO A 137 18.14 -4.29 -19.53
C PRO A 137 18.70 -2.97 -20.10
N SER A 138 18.38 -2.67 -21.37
CA SER A 138 18.83 -1.44 -22.04
C SER A 138 17.82 -0.29 -21.94
N ALA A 139 16.66 -0.51 -21.29
CA ALA A 139 15.67 0.54 -21.13
C ALA A 139 16.08 1.53 -20.02
N SER A 140 15.86 2.81 -20.25
CA SER A 140 15.97 3.86 -19.22
C SER A 140 14.73 3.93 -18.35
N SER A 141 13.56 3.54 -18.89
CA SER A 141 12.29 3.41 -18.16
C SER A 141 11.41 2.37 -18.83
N VAL A 142 10.55 1.72 -18.02
CA VAL A 142 9.52 0.78 -18.51
C VAL A 142 8.22 1.09 -17.78
N GLU A 143 7.23 1.60 -18.48
CA GLU A 143 5.94 1.98 -17.90
C GLU A 143 4.81 1.10 -18.44
N PRO A 144 4.08 0.39 -17.56
CA PRO A 144 3.00 -0.48 -17.98
C PRO A 144 1.70 0.30 -18.23
N PHE A 145 1.03 -0.02 -19.32
CA PHE A 145 -0.30 0.49 -19.68
C PHE A 145 -1.31 -0.64 -19.81
N ALA A 146 -2.59 -0.27 -19.76
CA ALA A 146 -3.71 -1.20 -19.95
C ALA A 146 -3.66 -2.44 -19.04
N GLY A 147 -3.25 -2.25 -17.76
CA GLY A 147 -3.15 -3.36 -16.80
C GLY A 147 -1.97 -4.29 -17.06
N GLY A 148 -0.88 -3.79 -17.63
CA GLY A 148 0.34 -4.55 -17.92
C GLY A 148 0.27 -5.38 -19.21
N ARG A 149 -0.66 -5.05 -20.13
CA ARG A 149 -0.75 -5.66 -21.45
C ARG A 149 0.11 -4.97 -22.51
N ILE A 150 0.53 -3.75 -22.23
CA ILE A 150 1.37 -2.93 -23.11
C ILE A 150 2.41 -2.28 -22.21
N ASP A 151 3.68 -2.35 -22.62
CA ASP A 151 4.75 -1.63 -21.94
C ASP A 151 5.26 -0.50 -22.86
N MET A 152 5.37 0.72 -22.30
CA MET A 152 6.09 1.81 -22.94
C MET A 152 7.55 1.77 -22.48
N ILE A 153 8.47 1.61 -23.42
CA ILE A 153 9.87 1.45 -23.13
C ILE A 153 10.60 2.72 -23.54
N GLY A 154 11.20 3.41 -22.57
CA GLY A 154 12.12 4.52 -22.82
C GLY A 154 13.52 3.99 -23.06
N ILE A 155 14.16 4.43 -24.15
CA ILE A 155 15.57 4.15 -24.43
C ILE A 155 16.34 5.47 -24.55
N GLN A 156 17.56 5.47 -24.06
CA GLN A 156 18.46 6.60 -24.23
C GLN A 156 19.23 6.42 -25.55
N VAL A 157 18.98 7.30 -26.51
CA VAL A 157 19.68 7.28 -27.80
C VAL A 157 21.05 7.94 -27.62
N THR A 158 22.11 7.25 -28.01
CA THR A 158 23.49 7.68 -27.96
C THR A 158 24.07 7.83 -29.38
N GLU A 159 25.21 8.47 -29.51
CA GLU A 159 25.91 8.63 -30.83
C GLU A 159 26.22 7.30 -31.56
N ARG A 160 26.17 6.17 -30.82
CA ARG A 160 26.41 4.84 -31.40
C ARG A 160 25.15 4.20 -31.96
N ASP A 161 23.98 4.79 -31.72
CA ASP A 161 22.72 4.25 -32.13
C ASP A 161 22.36 4.72 -33.53
N ARG A 162 21.82 3.83 -34.37
CA ARG A 162 21.43 4.13 -35.76
C ARG A 162 20.37 5.22 -35.90
N PHE A 163 19.67 5.55 -34.80
CA PHE A 163 18.64 6.58 -34.76
C PHE A 163 19.19 7.97 -34.33
N TYR A 164 20.46 8.06 -33.95
CA TYR A 164 21.05 9.31 -33.51
C TYR A 164 21.14 10.31 -34.67
N GLY A 165 20.54 11.48 -34.47
CA GLY A 165 20.53 12.52 -35.50
C GLY A 165 19.59 12.30 -36.69
N VAL A 166 18.77 11.22 -36.66
CA VAL A 166 17.78 10.93 -37.72
C VAL A 166 16.45 11.60 -37.36
N ALA A 167 15.81 12.24 -38.33
CA ALA A 167 14.51 12.86 -38.13
C ALA A 167 13.42 11.77 -37.96
N LEU A 168 12.48 11.97 -37.02
CA LEU A 168 11.40 11.01 -36.77
C LEU A 168 10.43 10.84 -37.95
N SER A 169 10.52 11.65 -38.97
CA SER A 169 9.70 11.60 -40.18
C SER A 169 10.31 10.72 -41.30
N GLU A 170 11.47 10.14 -41.07
CA GLU A 170 12.15 9.22 -41.98
C GLU A 170 12.08 7.78 -41.46
#